data_8196a088c62003bbc513e14397814d85
#
_entry.id   8196a088c62003bbc513e14397814d85
#
_cell.length_a   1.000
_cell.length_b   1.000
_cell.length_c   1.000
_cell.angle_alpha   90.00
_cell.angle_beta   90.00
_cell.angle_gamma   90.00
#
_symmetry.space_group_name_H-M   'P 1'
#
loop_
_entity.id
_entity.type
_entity.pdbx_description
1 polymer ?
#
loop_
_entity_poly.entity_id
_entity_poly.type
_entity_poly.pdbx_seq_one_letter_code
_entity_poly.pdbx_strand_id
1 'polypeptide(L)'
;IYAGFPLGMTLGRFTGGWFIDRYSRVAVVRASAVMGALGIGLIIFVDSTWVAGVSVLLWGLGASLGFPLTISAASDTGPDAPKRVSVVAITGYLAFLVGPPLLGFLGEHFGLRSAMMVVLGLVMVAALVARAVAKPQPEPVMENS
;
A
#
# COMPACT_ATOMS: atom_id res chain seq x y z
N ILE A 1 -13.84 -16.35 1.44
CA ILE A 1 -12.47 -15.90 1.16
C ILE A 1 -12.47 -14.67 0.26
N TYR A 2 -13.29 -14.65 -0.79
CA TYR A 2 -13.39 -13.46 -1.67
C TYR A 2 -13.85 -12.21 -0.93
N ALA A 3 -14.74 -12.33 0.06
CA ALA A 3 -15.23 -11.22 0.87
C ALA A 3 -14.19 -10.72 1.89
N GLY A 4 -13.17 -11.52 2.21
CA GLY A 4 -12.14 -11.18 3.20
C GLY A 4 -11.31 -9.97 2.81
N PHE A 5 -10.85 -9.89 1.55
CA PHE A 5 -10.04 -8.77 1.08
C PHE A 5 -10.81 -7.44 1.07
N PRO A 6 -12.01 -7.34 0.44
CA PRO A 6 -12.80 -6.10 0.50
C PRO A 6 -13.21 -5.73 1.92
N LEU A 7 -13.52 -6.70 2.77
CA LEU A 7 -13.84 -6.46 4.17
C LEU A 7 -12.65 -5.85 4.91
N GLY A 8 -11.46 -6.42 4.73
CA GLY A 8 -10.22 -5.90 5.28
C GLY A 8 -9.92 -4.48 4.81
N MET A 9 -10.08 -4.21 3.50
CA MET A 9 -9.92 -2.86 2.96
C MET A 9 -10.91 -1.86 3.57
N THR A 10 -12.15 -2.24 3.72
CA THR A 10 -13.20 -1.39 4.30
C THR A 10 -12.88 -1.05 5.75
N LEU A 11 -12.54 -2.05 6.55
CA LEU A 11 -12.14 -1.86 7.94
C LEU A 11 -10.90 -0.96 8.05
N GLY A 12 -9.91 -1.19 7.20
CA GLY A 12 -8.70 -0.38 7.16
C GLY A 12 -8.98 1.08 6.84
N ARG A 13 -9.87 1.36 5.91
CA ARG A 13 -10.25 2.73 5.56
C ARG A 13 -11.02 3.43 6.68
N PHE A 14 -11.92 2.76 7.37
CA PHE A 14 -12.66 3.32 8.49
C PHE A 14 -11.76 3.61 9.70
N THR A 15 -10.79 2.75 9.99
CA THR A 15 -9.89 2.90 11.12
C THR A 15 -8.65 3.73 10.78
N GLY A 16 -8.30 3.83 9.50
CA GLY A 16 -7.06 4.45 9.02
C GLY A 16 -6.90 5.91 9.39
N GLY A 17 -7.98 6.70 9.35
CA GLY A 17 -7.96 8.11 9.73
C GLY A 17 -7.46 8.33 11.16
N TRP A 18 -7.91 7.52 12.10
CA TRP A 18 -7.48 7.58 13.49
C TRP A 18 -5.99 7.25 13.62
N PHE A 19 -5.50 6.24 12.90
CA PHE A 19 -4.09 5.87 12.92
C PHE A 19 -3.20 6.94 12.28
N ILE A 20 -3.65 7.58 11.21
CA ILE A 20 -2.90 8.67 10.54
C ILE A 20 -2.76 9.86 11.47
N ASP A 21 -3.81 10.21 12.21
CA ASP A 21 -3.79 11.34 13.16
C ASP A 21 -2.88 11.07 14.36
N ARG A 22 -2.76 9.80 14.78
CA ARG A 22 -1.96 9.42 15.93
C ARG A 22 -0.50 9.12 15.58
N TYR A 23 -0.25 8.58 14.40
CA TYR A 23 1.08 8.18 13.91
C TYR A 23 1.44 8.95 12.64
N SER A 24 2.72 8.98 12.28
CA SER A 24 3.15 9.60 11.03
C SER A 24 2.71 8.80 9.81
N ARG A 25 2.60 9.47 8.64
CA ARG A 25 2.30 8.78 7.37
C ARG A 25 3.29 7.67 7.06
N VAL A 26 4.58 7.89 7.30
CA VAL A 26 5.62 6.89 7.06
C VAL A 26 5.39 5.65 7.91
N ALA A 27 5.10 5.82 9.20
CA ALA A 27 4.82 4.71 10.11
C ALA A 27 3.59 3.92 9.66
N VAL A 28 2.51 4.58 9.26
CA VAL A 28 1.27 3.94 8.80
C VAL A 28 1.50 3.21 7.48
N VAL A 29 2.20 3.81 6.51
CA VAL A 29 2.52 3.15 5.24
C VAL A 29 3.40 1.92 5.45
N ARG A 30 4.41 2.00 6.30
CA ARG A 30 5.26 0.85 6.63
C ARG A 30 4.48 -0.25 7.33
N ALA A 31 3.68 0.09 8.32
CA ALA A 31 2.84 -0.87 9.01
C ALA A 31 1.87 -1.57 8.04
N SER A 32 1.24 -0.81 7.14
CA SER A 32 0.36 -1.32 6.10
C SER A 32 1.10 -2.25 5.12
N ALA A 33 2.28 -1.86 4.69
CA ALA A 33 3.10 -2.68 3.79
C ALA A 33 3.58 -3.97 4.47
N VAL A 34 4.01 -3.92 5.71
CA VAL A 34 4.40 -5.10 6.49
C VAL A 34 3.21 -6.03 6.70
N MET A 35 2.06 -5.48 7.05
CA MET A 35 0.82 -6.25 7.22
C MET A 35 0.40 -6.93 5.92
N GLY A 36 0.44 -6.20 4.81
CA GLY A 36 0.18 -6.75 3.47
C GLY A 36 1.17 -7.84 3.09
N ALA A 37 2.45 -7.62 3.34
CA ALA A 37 3.51 -8.60 3.08
C ALA A 37 3.34 -9.88 3.91
N LEU A 38 2.99 -9.76 5.18
CA LEU A 38 2.68 -10.91 6.05
C LEU A 38 1.48 -11.69 5.52
N GLY A 39 0.41 -11.00 5.15
CA GLY A 39 -0.78 -11.63 4.58
C GLY A 39 -0.46 -12.39 3.29
N ILE A 40 0.24 -11.77 2.36
CA ILE A 40 0.64 -12.41 1.10
C ILE A 40 1.60 -13.57 1.35
N GLY A 41 2.58 -13.39 2.23
CA GLY A 41 3.53 -14.44 2.59
C GLY A 41 2.85 -15.67 3.19
N LEU A 42 1.89 -15.49 4.07
CA LEU A 42 1.10 -16.58 4.65
C LEU A 42 0.30 -17.33 3.58
N ILE A 43 -0.29 -16.64 2.62
CA ILE A 43 -1.01 -17.26 1.50
C ILE A 43 -0.06 -18.13 0.67
N ILE A 44 1.17 -17.66 0.42
CA ILE A 44 2.15 -18.37 -0.40
C ILE A 44 2.68 -19.63 0.31
N PHE A 45 2.98 -19.53 1.61
CA PHE A 45 3.76 -20.56 2.33
C PHE A 45 2.92 -21.48 3.20
N VAL A 46 1.66 -21.18 3.49
CA VAL A 46 0.82 -21.96 4.39
C VAL A 46 -0.42 -22.48 3.66
N ASP A 47 -0.61 -23.80 3.70
CA ASP A 47 -1.72 -24.51 3.06
C ASP A 47 -2.85 -24.79 4.07
N SER A 48 -3.46 -23.75 4.63
CA SER A 48 -4.59 -23.88 5.54
C SER A 48 -5.70 -22.91 5.17
N THR A 49 -6.95 -23.39 5.11
CA THR A 49 -8.11 -22.56 4.78
C THR A 49 -8.31 -21.44 5.81
N TRP A 50 -8.14 -21.73 7.09
CA TRP A 50 -8.25 -20.75 8.17
C TRP A 50 -7.15 -19.69 8.09
N VAL A 51 -5.92 -20.12 7.88
CA VAL A 51 -4.78 -19.21 7.71
C VAL A 51 -4.97 -18.36 6.46
N ALA A 52 -5.46 -18.94 5.36
CA ALA A 52 -5.75 -18.19 4.13
C ALA A 52 -6.80 -17.10 4.37
N GLY A 53 -7.86 -17.37 5.11
CA GLY A 53 -8.89 -16.39 5.46
C GLY A 53 -8.34 -15.21 6.25
N VAL A 54 -7.57 -15.49 7.29
CA VAL A 54 -6.90 -14.45 8.10
C VAL A 54 -5.89 -13.66 7.26
N SER A 55 -5.14 -14.35 6.41
CA SER A 55 -4.13 -13.74 5.55
C SER A 55 -4.72 -12.75 4.55
N VAL A 56 -5.87 -13.10 3.95
CA VAL A 56 -6.58 -12.21 3.01
C VAL A 56 -7.10 -10.96 3.72
N LEU A 57 -7.58 -11.08 4.96
CA LEU A 57 -7.97 -9.93 5.79
C LEU A 57 -6.78 -9.02 6.09
N LEU A 58 -5.64 -9.60 6.50
CA LEU A 58 -4.40 -8.84 6.75
C LEU A 58 -3.92 -8.13 5.49
N TRP A 59 -3.94 -8.80 4.35
CA TRP A 59 -3.57 -8.21 3.08
C TRP A 59 -4.49 -7.04 2.71
N GLY A 60 -5.81 -7.22 2.85
CA GLY A 60 -6.80 -6.16 2.61
C GLY A 60 -6.61 -4.95 3.51
N LEU A 61 -6.38 -5.17 4.80
CA LEU A 61 -6.06 -4.10 5.75
C LEU A 61 -4.78 -3.37 5.35
N GLY A 62 -3.73 -4.12 5.00
CA GLY A 62 -2.46 -3.54 4.57
C GLY A 62 -2.58 -2.72 3.28
N ALA A 63 -3.38 -3.18 2.32
CA ALA A 63 -3.57 -2.50 1.04
C ALA A 63 -4.43 -1.23 1.13
N SER A 64 -5.25 -1.09 2.18
CA SER A 64 -6.31 -0.08 2.26
C SER A 64 -5.82 1.36 2.23
N LEU A 65 -4.66 1.65 2.78
CA LEU A 65 -4.14 3.00 2.97
C LEU A 65 -3.01 3.38 2.03
N GLY A 66 -2.46 2.42 1.29
CA GLY A 66 -1.30 2.66 0.43
C GLY A 66 -1.52 3.77 -0.59
N PHE A 67 -2.53 3.64 -1.44
CA PHE A 67 -2.81 4.63 -2.49
C PHE A 67 -3.32 5.97 -1.93
N PRO A 68 -4.29 6.02 -1.01
CA PRO A 68 -4.72 7.28 -0.40
C PRO A 68 -3.59 8.07 0.27
N LEU A 69 -2.69 7.38 0.98
CA LEU A 69 -1.55 8.03 1.62
C LEU A 69 -0.53 8.54 0.60
N THR A 70 -0.34 7.84 -0.50
CA THR A 70 0.55 8.28 -1.59
C THR A 70 -0.01 9.55 -2.26
N ILE A 71 -1.30 9.60 -2.53
CA ILE A 71 -1.97 10.81 -3.06
C ILE A 71 -1.85 11.96 -2.05
N SER A 72 -2.07 11.70 -0.78
CA SER A 72 -1.91 12.70 0.28
C SER A 72 -0.50 13.28 0.31
N ALA A 73 0.52 12.43 0.22
CA ALA A 73 1.91 12.86 0.17
C ALA A 73 2.22 13.70 -1.09
N ALA A 74 1.70 13.29 -2.25
CA ALA A 74 1.89 14.01 -3.50
C ALA A 74 1.22 15.39 -3.50
N SER A 75 0.16 15.58 -2.70
CA SER A 75 -0.58 16.83 -2.57
C SER A 75 -0.01 17.79 -1.51
N ASP A 76 1.12 17.47 -0.88
CA ASP A 76 1.79 18.37 0.03
C ASP A 76 2.10 19.74 -0.62
N THR A 77 2.08 20.79 0.18
CA THR A 77 2.24 22.18 -0.29
C THR A 77 3.51 22.39 -1.13
N GLY A 78 3.42 23.27 -2.10
CA GLY A 78 4.49 23.64 -3.00
C GLY A 78 4.01 23.86 -4.42
N PRO A 79 4.80 24.54 -5.28
CA PRO A 79 4.37 24.88 -6.64
C PRO A 79 4.16 23.65 -7.55
N ASP A 80 4.82 22.54 -7.25
CA ASP A 80 4.75 21.30 -8.05
C ASP A 80 3.70 20.29 -7.53
N ALA A 81 2.90 20.64 -6.51
CA ALA A 81 1.91 19.73 -5.93
C ALA A 81 0.93 19.14 -6.98
N PRO A 82 0.30 19.93 -7.88
CA PRO A 82 -0.58 19.40 -8.90
C PRO A 82 0.12 18.41 -9.84
N LYS A 83 1.37 18.67 -10.17
CA LYS A 83 2.19 17.83 -11.04
C LYS A 83 2.50 16.49 -10.37
N ARG A 84 2.84 16.50 -9.08
CA ARG A 84 3.08 15.27 -8.30
C ARG A 84 1.83 14.42 -8.19
N VAL A 85 0.69 15.03 -7.89
CA VAL A 85 -0.61 14.33 -7.81
C VAL A 85 -0.96 13.69 -9.16
N SER A 86 -0.75 14.43 -10.25
CA SER A 86 -0.99 13.92 -11.61
C SER A 86 -0.11 12.70 -11.91
N VAL A 87 1.18 12.74 -11.61
CA VAL A 87 2.10 11.61 -11.82
C VAL A 87 1.67 10.39 -11.01
N VAL A 88 1.35 10.58 -9.74
CA VAL A 88 0.91 9.49 -8.86
C VAL A 88 -0.40 8.89 -9.37
N ALA A 89 -1.36 9.71 -9.75
CA ALA A 89 -2.64 9.25 -10.26
C ALA A 89 -2.48 8.45 -11.56
N ILE A 90 -1.70 8.96 -12.52
CA ILE A 90 -1.42 8.26 -13.79
C ILE A 90 -0.72 6.93 -13.51
N THR A 91 0.29 6.91 -12.65
CA THR A 91 0.99 5.69 -12.27
C THR A 91 0.05 4.66 -11.64
N GLY A 92 -0.82 5.12 -10.76
CA GLY A 92 -1.84 4.27 -10.12
C GLY A 92 -2.82 3.67 -11.13
N TYR A 93 -3.31 4.47 -12.06
CA TYR A 93 -4.20 3.99 -13.12
C TYR A 93 -3.50 3.00 -14.06
N LEU A 94 -2.25 3.28 -14.45
CA LEU A 94 -1.46 2.34 -15.26
C LEU A 94 -1.23 1.02 -14.52
N ALA A 95 -0.89 1.09 -13.25
CA ALA A 95 -0.71 -0.09 -12.42
C ALA A 95 -2.00 -0.90 -12.30
N PHE A 96 -3.13 -0.23 -12.16
CA PHE A 96 -4.44 -0.87 -12.09
C PHE A 96 -4.86 -1.50 -13.42
N LEU A 97 -4.51 -0.86 -14.53
CA LEU A 97 -4.84 -1.35 -15.88
C LEU A 97 -3.96 -2.53 -16.28
N VAL A 98 -2.66 -2.45 -16.00
CA VAL A 98 -1.67 -3.45 -16.41
C VAL A 98 -1.53 -4.58 -15.38
N GLY A 99 -1.70 -4.27 -14.10
CA GLY A 99 -1.46 -5.21 -12.99
C GLY A 99 -2.27 -6.51 -13.10
N PRO A 100 -3.61 -6.45 -13.14
CA PRO A 100 -4.41 -7.67 -13.18
C PRO A 100 -4.14 -8.54 -14.41
N PRO A 101 -4.05 -8.01 -15.64
CA PRO A 101 -3.69 -8.83 -16.80
C PRO A 101 -2.30 -9.45 -16.69
N LEU A 102 -1.32 -8.71 -16.18
CA LEU A 102 0.04 -9.21 -16.00
C LEU A 102 0.08 -10.34 -14.96
N LEU A 103 -0.60 -10.15 -13.83
CA LEU A 103 -0.69 -11.19 -12.80
C LEU A 103 -1.45 -12.42 -13.29
N GLY A 104 -2.48 -12.23 -14.09
CA GLY A 104 -3.19 -13.33 -14.75
C GLY A 104 -2.28 -14.12 -15.66
N PHE A 105 -1.52 -13.45 -16.52
CA PHE A 105 -0.54 -14.06 -17.40
C PHE A 105 0.53 -14.84 -16.62
N LEU A 106 1.09 -14.23 -15.58
CA LEU A 106 2.08 -14.88 -14.73
C LEU A 106 1.49 -16.10 -14.00
N GLY A 107 0.26 -15.99 -13.55
CA GLY A 107 -0.45 -17.06 -12.88
C GLY A 107 -0.70 -18.27 -13.80
N GLU A 108 -1.06 -18.03 -15.06
CA GLU A 108 -1.27 -19.08 -16.06
C GLU A 108 0.03 -19.79 -16.46
N HIS A 109 1.12 -19.05 -16.64
CA HIS A 109 2.37 -19.59 -17.15
C HIS A 109 3.31 -20.12 -16.06
N PHE A 110 3.30 -19.52 -14.88
CA PHE A 110 4.23 -19.83 -13.80
C PHE A 110 3.55 -20.26 -12.49
N GLY A 111 2.23 -20.28 -12.45
CA GLY A 111 1.44 -20.61 -11.28
C GLY A 111 1.11 -19.40 -10.41
N LEU A 112 0.04 -19.52 -9.65
CA LEU A 112 -0.48 -18.44 -8.78
C LEU A 112 0.52 -18.01 -7.72
N ARG A 113 1.26 -18.96 -7.14
CA ARG A 113 2.29 -18.66 -6.13
C ARG A 113 3.37 -17.74 -6.68
N SER A 114 3.83 -17.98 -7.90
CA SER A 114 4.84 -17.13 -8.55
C SER A 114 4.31 -15.72 -8.79
N ALA A 115 3.06 -15.56 -9.21
CA ALA A 115 2.40 -14.27 -9.36
C ALA A 115 2.32 -13.52 -8.02
N MET A 116 1.94 -14.22 -6.94
CA MET A 116 1.86 -13.65 -5.60
C MET A 116 3.25 -13.26 -5.06
N MET A 117 4.31 -13.98 -5.42
CA MET A 117 5.68 -13.61 -5.06
C MET A 117 6.10 -12.28 -5.70
N VAL A 118 5.67 -11.99 -6.92
CA VAL A 118 5.91 -10.68 -7.57
C VAL A 118 5.22 -9.58 -6.77
N VAL A 119 3.97 -9.78 -6.38
CA VAL A 119 3.22 -8.82 -5.54
C VAL A 119 3.92 -8.61 -4.21
N LEU A 120 4.36 -9.69 -3.57
CA LEU A 120 5.12 -9.62 -2.31
C LEU A 120 6.39 -8.78 -2.45
N GLY A 121 7.16 -9.01 -3.51
CA GLY A 121 8.37 -8.24 -3.81
C GLY A 121 8.08 -6.75 -3.98
N LEU A 122 7.02 -6.40 -4.70
CA LEU A 122 6.60 -5.01 -4.89
C LEU A 122 6.15 -4.36 -3.58
N VAL A 123 5.42 -5.07 -2.74
CA VAL A 123 4.99 -4.59 -1.42
C VAL A 123 6.20 -4.36 -0.51
N MET A 124 7.20 -5.23 -0.55
CA MET A 124 8.44 -5.05 0.22
C MET A 124 9.22 -3.83 -0.26
N VAL A 125 9.29 -3.59 -1.57
CA VAL A 125 9.90 -2.36 -2.12
C VAL A 125 9.14 -1.14 -1.63
N ALA A 126 7.81 -1.17 -1.63
CA ALA A 126 6.99 -0.09 -1.09
C ALA A 126 7.29 0.19 0.38
N ALA A 127 7.50 -0.85 1.19
CA ALA A 127 7.88 -0.69 2.60
C ALA A 127 9.24 -0.01 2.76
N LEU A 128 10.20 -0.36 1.90
CA LEU A 128 11.54 0.23 1.93
C LEU A 128 11.54 1.70 1.52
N VAL A 129 10.69 2.08 0.54
CA VAL A 129 10.61 3.47 0.05
C VAL A 129 9.54 4.30 0.78
N ALA A 130 8.98 3.81 1.86
CA ALA A 130 7.90 4.49 2.60
C ALA A 130 8.27 5.88 3.11
N ARG A 131 9.55 6.20 3.25
CA ARG A 131 10.02 7.55 3.60
C ARG A 131 9.59 8.62 2.60
N ALA A 132 9.33 8.25 1.34
CA ALA A 132 8.88 9.18 0.31
C ALA A 132 7.55 9.86 0.65
N VAL A 133 6.72 9.28 1.53
CA VAL A 133 5.45 9.86 1.98
C VAL A 133 5.57 10.69 3.26
N ALA A 134 6.78 10.93 3.76
CA ALA A 134 7.01 11.77 4.94
C ALA A 134 6.48 13.19 4.69
N LYS A 135 5.86 13.79 5.72
CA LYS A 135 5.48 15.21 5.67
C LYS A 135 6.73 16.08 5.59
N PRO A 136 6.74 17.15 4.76
CA PRO A 136 7.83 18.11 4.77
C PRO A 136 7.99 18.70 6.18
N GLN A 137 9.24 18.81 6.64
CA GLN A 137 9.50 19.52 7.90
C GLN A 137 9.29 21.02 7.66
N PRO A 138 8.69 21.75 8.63
CA PRO A 138 8.62 23.20 8.56
C PRO A 138 10.05 23.75 8.45
N GLU A 139 10.27 24.66 7.51
CA GLU A 139 11.54 25.39 7.48
C GLU A 139 11.72 26.11 8.83
N PRO A 140 12.93 26.07 9.42
CA PRO A 140 13.19 26.86 10.61
C PRO A 140 12.93 28.32 10.26
N VAL A 141 12.03 28.94 11.02
CA VAL A 141 11.82 30.40 10.92
C VAL A 141 13.16 31.02 11.27
N MET A 142 13.87 31.52 10.27
CA MET A 142 15.02 32.38 10.52
C MET A 142 14.45 33.66 11.10
N GLU A 143 14.49 33.77 12.42
CA GLU A 143 14.22 34.98 13.13
C GLU A 143 15.32 35.98 12.73
N ASN A 144 14.98 36.82 11.76
CA ASN A 144 15.83 37.94 11.41
C ASN A 144 15.81 38.91 12.58
N SER A 145 16.77 38.79 13.46
CA SER A 145 17.13 39.78 14.49
C SER A 145 17.82 40.98 13.86
#